data_deb821e050a45aabaa89c0acf892460e
#
_entry.id   deb821e050a45aabaa89c0acf892460e
#
_cell.length_a   1.000
_cell.length_b   1.000
_cell.length_c   1.000
_cell.angle_alpha   90.00
_cell.angle_beta   90.00
_cell.angle_gamma   90.00
#
_symmetry.space_group_name_H-M   'P 1'
#
loop_
_entity.id
_entity.type
_entity.pdbx_description
1 polymer ?
#
loop_
_entity_poly.entity_id
_entity_poly.type
_entity_poly.pdbx_seq_one_letter_code
_entity_poly.pdbx_strand_id
1 'polypeptide(L)'
;MQPSPKITTTDILKLAGLALVLVDHYGLFFDPDETWWRVFGRPAAPIFFFLIGFARTKTIPASWLVLGAILTGLDIISDGWDFSVNILFSFALLRLVLPHEERFIAQKRLALPLLALALAALAPLFGNVIEYGLSGWLWALLGLSARLALLGEPGSTLARNIVALICGGFYLLSESLFWRLDFEEIITLALLICALTGTLLAFRRKDLTWRPPAPLAQTLNWIGRRSLEIYAFSTIAMQVVSLLLED
;
A
#
# COMPACT_ATOMS: atom_id res chain seq x y z
N MET A 1 9.02 36.55 -0.50
CA MET A 1 9.41 35.14 -0.27
C MET A 1 8.15 34.32 -0.15
N GLN A 2 7.94 33.32 -1.01
CA GLN A 2 6.83 32.37 -0.82
C GLN A 2 7.11 31.51 0.42
N PRO A 3 6.11 31.28 1.29
CA PRO A 3 6.30 30.43 2.45
C PRO A 3 6.68 29.02 1.99
N SER A 4 7.67 28.42 2.65
CA SER A 4 8.10 27.04 2.36
C SER A 4 6.90 26.09 2.49
N PRO A 5 6.73 25.11 1.57
CA PRO A 5 5.62 24.18 1.64
C PRO A 5 5.68 23.40 2.95
N LYS A 6 4.52 23.23 3.58
CA LYS A 6 4.41 22.46 4.82
C LYS A 6 4.49 20.97 4.48
N ILE A 7 5.28 20.23 5.24
CA ILE A 7 5.36 18.78 5.18
C ILE A 7 4.32 18.19 6.12
N THR A 8 3.60 17.18 5.69
CA THR A 8 2.59 16.48 6.47
C THR A 8 3.05 15.08 6.89
N THR A 9 2.40 14.51 7.89
CA THR A 9 2.60 13.09 8.26
C THR A 9 2.31 12.14 7.08
N THR A 10 1.42 12.52 6.16
CA THR A 10 1.14 11.77 4.93
C THR A 10 2.36 11.74 4.01
N ASP A 11 3.09 12.85 3.89
CA ASP A 11 4.28 12.90 3.04
C ASP A 11 5.38 12.01 3.59
N ILE A 12 5.57 12.00 4.92
CA ILE A 12 6.53 11.10 5.58
C ILE A 12 6.16 9.63 5.38
N LEU A 13 4.88 9.29 5.54
CA LEU A 13 4.42 7.91 5.35
C LEU A 13 4.61 7.45 3.91
N LYS A 14 4.38 8.33 2.91
CA LYS A 14 4.65 8.03 1.50
C LYS A 14 6.14 7.86 1.21
N LEU A 15 7.00 8.68 1.82
CA LEU A 15 8.45 8.54 1.69
C LEU A 15 8.94 7.22 2.27
N ALA A 16 8.45 6.84 3.45
CA ALA A 16 8.75 5.54 4.06
C ALA A 16 8.27 4.39 3.15
N GLY A 17 7.03 4.45 2.66
CA GLY A 17 6.49 3.46 1.72
C GLY A 17 7.34 3.36 0.45
N LEU A 18 7.76 4.49 -0.13
CA LEU A 18 8.61 4.49 -1.32
C LEU A 18 9.99 3.87 -1.06
N ALA A 19 10.63 4.18 0.08
CA ALA A 19 11.89 3.55 0.46
C ALA A 19 11.76 2.02 0.59
N LEU A 20 10.67 1.56 1.21
CA LEU A 20 10.39 0.13 1.35
C LEU A 20 10.09 -0.54 0.01
N VAL A 21 9.42 0.15 -0.93
CA VAL A 21 9.25 -0.33 -2.30
C VAL A 21 10.60 -0.58 -2.98
N LEU A 22 11.56 0.36 -2.85
CA LEU A 22 12.88 0.21 -3.46
C LEU A 22 13.62 -1.01 -2.88
N VAL A 23 13.48 -1.28 -1.58
CA VAL A 23 14.04 -2.47 -0.92
C VAL A 23 13.37 -3.74 -1.47
N ASP A 24 12.03 -3.76 -1.55
CA ASP A 24 11.25 -4.88 -2.05
C ASP A 24 11.63 -5.23 -3.51
N HIS A 25 11.69 -4.21 -4.36
CA HIS A 25 11.97 -4.39 -5.79
C HIS A 25 13.44 -4.71 -6.07
N TYR A 26 14.36 -4.21 -5.22
CA TYR A 26 15.75 -4.65 -5.33
C TYR A 26 15.86 -6.18 -5.18
N GLY A 27 15.24 -6.75 -4.15
CA GLY A 27 15.18 -8.19 -4.00
C GLY A 27 14.47 -8.90 -5.17
N LEU A 28 13.38 -8.30 -5.68
CA LEU A 28 12.64 -8.90 -6.79
C LEU A 28 13.47 -9.04 -8.07
N PHE A 29 14.22 -8.00 -8.43
CA PHE A 29 14.88 -7.90 -9.74
C PHE A 29 16.36 -8.27 -9.72
N PHE A 30 17.06 -8.15 -8.58
CA PHE A 30 18.52 -8.33 -8.53
C PHE A 30 18.99 -9.42 -7.56
N ASP A 31 18.15 -9.86 -6.63
CA ASP A 31 18.52 -10.88 -5.65
C ASP A 31 17.26 -11.69 -5.24
N PRO A 32 16.63 -12.40 -6.20
CA PRO A 32 15.34 -13.07 -5.98
C PRO A 32 15.41 -14.26 -5.00
N ASP A 33 16.59 -14.83 -4.81
CA ASP A 33 16.81 -15.96 -3.92
C ASP A 33 16.90 -15.53 -2.44
N GLU A 34 17.16 -14.23 -2.17
CA GLU A 34 17.28 -13.68 -0.82
C GLU A 34 15.93 -13.10 -0.35
N THR A 35 15.22 -13.87 0.47
CA THR A 35 13.87 -13.53 0.95
C THR A 35 13.82 -12.35 1.92
N TRP A 36 14.95 -12.00 2.57
CA TRP A 36 15.01 -10.87 3.51
C TRP A 36 14.66 -9.53 2.88
N TRP A 37 14.99 -9.31 1.60
CA TRP A 37 14.55 -8.12 0.88
C TRP A 37 13.03 -8.00 0.83
N ARG A 38 12.36 -9.15 0.65
CA ARG A 38 10.90 -9.22 0.65
C ARG A 38 10.35 -8.96 2.05
N VAL A 39 10.93 -9.57 3.10
CA VAL A 39 10.50 -9.36 4.49
C VAL A 39 10.52 -7.90 4.86
N PHE A 40 11.61 -7.18 4.57
CA PHE A 40 11.72 -5.74 4.87
C PHE A 40 10.87 -4.86 3.95
N GLY A 41 10.69 -5.23 2.70
CA GLY A 41 9.95 -4.46 1.71
C GLY A 41 8.42 -4.57 1.81
N ARG A 42 7.90 -5.72 2.27
CA ARG A 42 6.46 -6.02 2.33
C ARG A 42 5.58 -4.96 3.00
N PRO A 43 5.99 -4.21 4.03
CA PRO A 43 5.18 -3.13 4.61
C PRO A 43 4.84 -1.99 3.65
N ALA A 44 5.49 -1.89 2.48
CA ALA A 44 5.27 -0.82 1.49
C ALA A 44 3.85 -0.79 0.95
N ALA A 45 3.34 -1.91 0.43
CA ALA A 45 2.00 -2.00 -0.16
C ALA A 45 0.90 -1.66 0.84
N PRO A 46 0.87 -2.21 2.08
CA PRO A 46 0.00 -1.79 3.16
C PRO A 46 -0.07 -0.27 3.37
N ILE A 47 1.06 0.43 3.33
CA ILE A 47 1.11 1.90 3.50
C ILE A 47 0.31 2.58 2.38
N PHE A 48 0.55 2.24 1.13
CA PHE A 48 -0.12 2.89 0.00
C PHE A 48 -1.60 2.55 -0.05
N PHE A 49 -1.99 1.30 0.15
CA PHE A 49 -3.40 0.90 0.23
C PHE A 49 -4.13 1.62 1.37
N PHE A 50 -3.52 1.69 2.56
CA PHE A 50 -4.07 2.44 3.68
C PHE A 50 -4.29 3.92 3.31
N LEU A 51 -3.32 4.56 2.68
CA LEU A 51 -3.42 5.95 2.27
C LEU A 51 -4.51 6.18 1.21
N ILE A 52 -4.71 5.24 0.28
CA ILE A 52 -5.83 5.27 -0.67
C ILE A 52 -7.18 5.25 0.06
N GLY A 53 -7.34 4.33 1.01
CA GLY A 53 -8.57 4.22 1.81
C GLY A 53 -8.80 5.41 2.75
N PHE A 54 -7.72 5.97 3.30
CA PHE A 54 -7.78 7.14 4.18
C PHE A 54 -8.07 8.44 3.42
N ALA A 55 -7.69 8.53 2.15
CA ALA A 55 -7.87 9.72 1.33
C ALA A 55 -9.36 9.94 0.99
N ARG A 56 -9.74 11.24 0.81
CA ARG A 56 -11.08 11.63 0.33
C ARG A 56 -11.11 11.85 -1.18
N THR A 57 -9.96 11.75 -1.84
CA THR A 57 -9.83 12.07 -3.26
C THR A 57 -10.41 10.95 -4.10
N LYS A 58 -11.34 11.27 -4.97
CA LYS A 58 -11.98 10.35 -5.92
C LYS A 58 -11.36 10.40 -7.31
N THR A 59 -10.52 11.41 -7.56
CA THR A 59 -9.90 11.63 -8.86
C THR A 59 -8.86 10.56 -9.11
N ILE A 60 -8.96 9.86 -10.23
CA ILE A 60 -7.96 8.91 -10.71
C ILE A 60 -7.04 9.67 -11.65
N PRO A 61 -5.73 9.82 -11.33
CA PRO A 61 -4.79 10.43 -12.26
C PRO A 61 -4.63 9.56 -13.51
N ALA A 62 -4.66 10.17 -14.70
CA ALA A 62 -4.42 9.43 -15.94
C ALA A 62 -3.03 8.75 -15.95
N SER A 63 -2.03 9.34 -15.26
CA SER A 63 -0.71 8.75 -15.09
C SER A 63 -0.75 7.34 -14.49
N TRP A 64 -1.67 7.06 -13.57
CA TRP A 64 -1.78 5.72 -12.98
C TRP A 64 -2.23 4.67 -13.98
N LEU A 65 -3.16 5.03 -14.87
CA LEU A 65 -3.64 4.11 -15.89
C LEU A 65 -2.57 3.85 -16.95
N VAL A 66 -1.87 4.90 -17.38
CA VAL A 66 -0.79 4.79 -18.38
C VAL A 66 0.40 4.01 -17.81
N LEU A 67 0.88 4.37 -16.62
CA LEU A 67 2.03 3.69 -16.00
C LEU A 67 1.68 2.25 -15.61
N GLY A 68 0.46 2.01 -15.11
CA GLY A 68 -0.03 0.66 -14.83
C GLY A 68 -0.09 -0.21 -16.09
N ALA A 69 -0.52 0.35 -17.23
CA ALA A 69 -0.52 -0.38 -18.49
C ALA A 69 0.90 -0.69 -19.00
N ILE A 70 1.85 0.25 -18.83
CA ILE A 70 3.26 0.02 -19.19
C ILE A 70 3.85 -1.09 -18.32
N LEU A 71 3.67 -1.04 -17.00
CA LEU A 71 4.16 -2.07 -16.07
C LEU A 71 3.57 -3.44 -16.40
N THR A 72 2.23 -3.55 -16.53
CA THR A 72 1.59 -4.81 -16.93
C THR A 72 2.09 -5.30 -18.29
N GLY A 73 2.36 -4.40 -19.22
CA GLY A 73 2.93 -4.76 -20.52
C GLY A 73 4.36 -5.30 -20.43
N LEU A 74 5.18 -4.75 -19.54
CA LEU A 74 6.52 -5.28 -19.26
C LEU A 74 6.45 -6.66 -18.58
N ASP A 75 5.54 -6.85 -17.63
CA ASP A 75 5.33 -8.15 -16.97
C ASP A 75 4.93 -9.23 -17.99
N ILE A 76 4.07 -8.88 -18.97
CA ILE A 76 3.71 -9.80 -20.07
C ILE A 76 4.93 -10.16 -20.93
N ILE A 77 5.85 -9.22 -21.12
CA ILE A 77 7.06 -9.45 -21.93
C ILE A 77 8.04 -10.35 -21.18
N SER A 78 8.23 -10.16 -19.85
CA SER A 78 9.14 -10.97 -19.04
C SER A 78 8.56 -12.34 -18.68
N ASP A 79 7.32 -12.39 -18.20
CA ASP A 79 6.72 -13.59 -17.59
C ASP A 79 5.65 -14.26 -18.50
N GLY A 80 5.44 -13.73 -19.70
CA GLY A 80 4.44 -14.22 -20.62
C GLY A 80 3.01 -13.91 -20.13
N TRP A 81 2.09 -14.89 -20.23
CA TRP A 81 0.70 -14.73 -19.83
C TRP A 81 0.44 -15.01 -18.33
N ASP A 82 1.48 -15.32 -17.57
CA ASP A 82 1.40 -15.62 -16.13
C ASP A 82 1.62 -14.33 -15.30
N PHE A 83 0.95 -13.25 -15.70
CA PHE A 83 1.07 -11.92 -15.10
C PHE A 83 -0.14 -11.57 -14.22
N SER A 84 0.07 -10.68 -13.27
CA SER A 84 -1.00 -10.03 -12.52
C SER A 84 -1.20 -8.58 -12.97
N VAL A 85 -2.45 -8.09 -12.89
CA VAL A 85 -2.75 -6.68 -13.17
C VAL A 85 -2.08 -5.80 -12.13
N ASN A 86 -1.29 -4.81 -12.57
CA ASN A 86 -0.47 -3.98 -11.72
C ASN A 86 -1.28 -3.25 -10.61
N ILE A 87 -0.64 -3.05 -9.46
CA ILE A 87 -1.22 -2.41 -8.26
C ILE A 87 -1.84 -1.04 -8.52
N LEU A 88 -1.39 -0.27 -9.53
CA LEU A 88 -1.95 1.03 -9.87
C LEU A 88 -3.41 0.93 -10.34
N PHE A 89 -3.79 -0.15 -11.03
CA PHE A 89 -5.18 -0.43 -11.38
C PHE A 89 -6.00 -0.78 -10.13
N SER A 90 -5.41 -1.50 -9.17
CA SER A 90 -6.03 -1.76 -7.87
C SER A 90 -6.36 -0.45 -7.13
N PHE A 91 -5.42 0.50 -7.11
CA PHE A 91 -5.65 1.83 -6.52
C PHE A 91 -6.73 2.63 -7.25
N ALA A 92 -6.75 2.57 -8.60
CA ALA A 92 -7.79 3.22 -9.39
C ALA A 92 -9.18 2.64 -9.09
N LEU A 93 -9.29 1.31 -9.05
CA LEU A 93 -10.54 0.60 -8.75
C LEU A 93 -11.03 0.90 -7.33
N LEU A 94 -10.13 0.88 -6.33
CA LEU A 94 -10.46 1.27 -4.96
C LEU A 94 -11.04 2.68 -4.87
N ARG A 95 -10.52 3.65 -5.64
CA ARG A 95 -11.07 5.01 -5.68
C ARG A 95 -12.47 5.08 -6.27
N LEU A 96 -12.84 4.17 -7.15
CA LEU A 96 -14.20 4.06 -7.70
C LEU A 96 -15.16 3.44 -6.68
N VAL A 97 -14.74 2.39 -5.99
CA VAL A 97 -15.59 1.57 -5.12
C VAL A 97 -15.77 2.18 -3.72
N LEU A 98 -14.70 2.60 -3.07
CA LEU A 98 -14.73 3.11 -1.69
C LEU A 98 -15.78 4.21 -1.41
N PRO A 99 -16.07 5.16 -2.32
CA PRO A 99 -17.10 6.16 -2.08
C PRO A 99 -18.52 5.61 -1.90
N HIS A 100 -18.82 4.47 -2.49
CA HIS A 100 -20.12 3.80 -2.35
C HIS A 100 -20.18 3.03 -1.04
N GLU A 101 -19.11 2.36 -0.69
CA GLU A 101 -18.97 1.63 0.56
C GLU A 101 -19.02 2.56 1.77
N GLU A 102 -18.42 3.75 1.70
CA GLU A 102 -18.44 4.73 2.79
C GLU A 102 -19.87 5.06 3.23
N ARG A 103 -20.81 5.20 2.29
CA ARG A 103 -22.22 5.43 2.60
C ARG A 103 -22.93 4.24 3.22
N PHE A 104 -22.59 3.03 2.76
CA PHE A 104 -23.14 1.78 3.28
C PHE A 104 -22.60 1.50 4.70
N ILE A 105 -21.32 1.74 4.90
CA ILE A 105 -20.58 1.45 6.13
C ILE A 105 -20.94 2.40 7.26
N ALA A 106 -21.16 3.70 6.96
CA ALA A 106 -21.55 4.69 7.97
C ALA A 106 -22.87 4.33 8.69
N GLN A 107 -23.69 3.45 8.12
CA GLN A 107 -24.99 3.05 8.69
C GLN A 107 -24.96 1.80 9.56
N LYS A 108 -23.88 0.97 9.53
CA LYS A 108 -23.86 -0.34 10.23
C LYS A 108 -22.52 -0.64 10.89
N ARG A 109 -22.51 -0.71 12.23
CA ARG A 109 -21.31 -0.95 13.06
C ARG A 109 -20.51 -2.21 12.70
N LEU A 110 -21.17 -3.27 12.23
CA LEU A 110 -20.52 -4.54 11.89
C LEU A 110 -20.16 -4.65 10.40
N ALA A 111 -20.55 -3.69 9.55
CA ALA A 111 -20.31 -3.79 8.11
C ALA A 111 -18.81 -3.83 7.76
N LEU A 112 -17.98 -3.03 8.44
CA LEU A 112 -16.52 -3.03 8.22
C LEU A 112 -15.85 -4.36 8.57
N PRO A 113 -16.04 -4.92 9.79
CA PRO A 113 -15.50 -6.23 10.13
C PRO A 113 -16.01 -7.36 9.23
N LEU A 114 -17.29 -7.37 8.90
CA LEU A 114 -17.87 -8.39 8.02
C LEU A 114 -17.31 -8.29 6.59
N LEU A 115 -17.15 -7.08 6.09
CA LEU A 115 -16.52 -6.85 4.78
C LEU A 115 -15.04 -7.28 4.80
N ALA A 116 -14.32 -6.98 5.89
CA ALA A 116 -12.93 -7.43 6.04
C ALA A 116 -12.83 -8.96 6.05
N LEU A 117 -13.70 -9.65 6.78
CA LEU A 117 -13.75 -11.12 6.78
C LEU A 117 -14.10 -11.67 5.39
N ALA A 118 -15.05 -11.06 4.69
CA ALA A 118 -15.40 -11.46 3.32
C ALA A 118 -14.24 -11.28 2.35
N LEU A 119 -13.54 -10.13 2.42
CA LEU A 119 -12.35 -9.88 1.60
C LEU A 119 -11.23 -10.89 1.91
N ALA A 120 -10.97 -11.18 3.19
CA ALA A 120 -9.97 -12.17 3.59
C ALA A 120 -10.32 -13.58 3.09
N ALA A 121 -11.60 -13.99 3.21
CA ALA A 121 -12.06 -15.29 2.75
C ALA A 121 -12.00 -15.44 1.21
N LEU A 122 -12.22 -14.36 0.48
CA LEU A 122 -12.21 -14.35 -0.99
C LEU A 122 -10.80 -14.09 -1.57
N ALA A 123 -9.84 -13.57 -0.77
CA ALA A 123 -8.53 -13.16 -1.25
C ALA A 123 -7.77 -14.28 -2.00
N PRO A 124 -7.78 -15.55 -1.56
CA PRO A 124 -7.09 -16.62 -2.29
C PRO A 124 -7.59 -16.83 -3.73
N LEU A 125 -8.84 -16.44 -4.04
CA LEU A 125 -9.41 -16.57 -5.38
C LEU A 125 -8.93 -15.49 -6.36
N PHE A 126 -8.37 -14.38 -5.85
CA PHE A 126 -7.99 -13.20 -6.63
C PHE A 126 -6.48 -12.90 -6.60
N GLY A 127 -5.70 -13.70 -5.86
CA GLY A 127 -4.27 -13.45 -5.67
C GLY A 127 -3.45 -13.43 -6.96
N ASN A 128 -3.86 -14.22 -7.95
CA ASN A 128 -3.16 -14.34 -9.23
C ASN A 128 -3.69 -13.40 -10.32
N VAL A 129 -4.76 -12.65 -10.04
CA VAL A 129 -5.40 -11.78 -11.06
C VAL A 129 -4.93 -10.33 -10.92
N ILE A 130 -4.79 -9.86 -9.69
CA ILE A 130 -4.44 -8.48 -9.36
C ILE A 130 -3.31 -8.52 -8.34
N GLU A 131 -2.27 -7.75 -8.57
CA GLU A 131 -1.14 -7.59 -7.64
C GLU A 131 -1.64 -7.20 -6.24
N TYR A 132 -1.22 -7.94 -5.21
CA TYR A 132 -1.74 -7.92 -3.85
C TYR A 132 -3.24 -8.30 -3.69
N GLY A 133 -3.97 -8.56 -4.77
CA GLY A 133 -5.36 -9.02 -4.72
C GLY A 133 -6.23 -8.30 -3.70
N LEU A 134 -7.12 -9.05 -3.04
CA LEU A 134 -7.98 -8.51 -1.99
C LEU A 134 -7.24 -8.26 -0.66
N SER A 135 -6.01 -8.78 -0.46
CA SER A 135 -5.20 -8.46 0.72
C SER A 135 -4.85 -6.97 0.79
N GLY A 136 -4.52 -6.36 -0.36
CA GLY A 136 -4.33 -4.92 -0.46
C GLY A 136 -5.61 -4.13 -0.12
N TRP A 137 -6.77 -4.63 -0.55
CA TRP A 137 -8.06 -4.00 -0.26
C TRP A 137 -8.40 -3.99 1.24
N LEU A 138 -7.96 -5.00 2.00
CA LEU A 138 -8.08 -5.00 3.46
C LEU A 138 -7.38 -3.79 4.09
N TRP A 139 -6.17 -3.45 3.62
CA TRP A 139 -5.45 -2.27 4.11
C TRP A 139 -6.12 -0.96 3.71
N ALA A 140 -6.74 -0.90 2.53
CA ALA A 140 -7.57 0.26 2.14
C ALA A 140 -8.81 0.38 3.04
N LEU A 141 -9.43 -0.74 3.40
CA LEU A 141 -10.55 -0.77 4.35
C LEU A 141 -10.12 -0.31 5.75
N LEU A 142 -8.91 -0.66 6.20
CA LEU A 142 -8.32 -0.13 7.43
C LEU A 142 -8.15 1.39 7.35
N GLY A 143 -7.67 1.92 6.23
CA GLY A 143 -7.56 3.36 6.00
C GLY A 143 -8.91 4.09 6.09
N LEU A 144 -9.94 3.55 5.46
CA LEU A 144 -11.31 4.05 5.56
C LEU A 144 -11.81 4.02 7.00
N SER A 145 -11.65 2.89 7.70
CA SER A 145 -12.10 2.71 9.08
C SER A 145 -11.37 3.65 10.05
N ALA A 146 -10.07 3.90 9.83
CA ALA A 146 -9.29 4.86 10.61
C ALA A 146 -9.82 6.29 10.41
N ARG A 147 -10.19 6.66 9.19
CA ARG A 147 -10.81 7.96 8.89
C ARG A 147 -12.17 8.11 9.60
N LEU A 148 -13.04 7.10 9.51
CA LEU A 148 -14.36 7.12 10.17
C LEU A 148 -14.23 7.22 11.69
N ALA A 149 -13.25 6.53 12.28
CA ALA A 149 -12.96 6.65 13.71
C ALA A 149 -12.52 8.07 14.12
N LEU A 150 -11.79 8.78 13.25
CA LEU A 150 -11.39 10.18 13.50
C LEU A 150 -12.57 11.15 13.37
N LEU A 151 -13.60 10.81 12.62
CA LEU A 151 -14.83 11.59 12.50
C LEU A 151 -15.79 11.38 13.69
N GLY A 152 -15.45 10.47 14.60
CA GLY A 152 -16.24 10.19 15.80
C GLY A 152 -17.49 9.33 15.54
N GLU A 153 -17.54 8.62 14.41
CA GLU A 153 -18.68 7.73 14.10
C GLU A 153 -18.83 6.63 15.15
N PRO A 154 -20.06 6.39 15.67
CA PRO A 154 -20.30 5.43 16.73
C PRO A 154 -19.85 4.01 16.39
N GLY A 155 -19.07 3.39 17.26
CA GLY A 155 -18.54 2.02 17.09
C GLY A 155 -17.41 1.87 16.08
N SER A 156 -17.00 2.96 15.42
CA SER A 156 -15.95 2.97 14.40
C SER A 156 -14.57 2.59 14.97
N THR A 157 -14.28 2.94 16.22
CA THR A 157 -12.99 2.58 16.85
C THR A 157 -12.88 1.06 17.05
N LEU A 158 -13.93 0.39 17.54
CA LEU A 158 -13.96 -1.07 17.68
C LEU A 158 -13.85 -1.75 16.32
N ALA A 159 -14.67 -1.30 15.36
CA ALA A 159 -14.64 -1.82 14.00
C ALA A 159 -13.25 -1.68 13.36
N ARG A 160 -12.61 -0.51 13.49
CA ARG A 160 -11.24 -0.26 13.03
C ARG A 160 -10.24 -1.24 13.64
N ASN A 161 -10.32 -1.48 14.96
CA ASN A 161 -9.38 -2.38 15.64
C ASN A 161 -9.57 -3.84 15.19
N ILE A 162 -10.81 -4.26 14.98
CA ILE A 162 -11.11 -5.60 14.43
C ILE A 162 -10.58 -5.72 12.98
N VAL A 163 -10.83 -4.72 12.14
CA VAL A 163 -10.28 -4.67 10.77
C VAL A 163 -8.76 -4.73 10.80
N ALA A 164 -8.10 -4.00 11.70
CA ALA A 164 -6.64 -4.03 11.84
C ALA A 164 -6.09 -5.42 12.18
N LEU A 165 -6.75 -6.15 13.08
CA LEU A 165 -6.38 -7.53 13.43
C LEU A 165 -6.54 -8.47 12.22
N ILE A 166 -7.65 -8.35 11.49
CA ILE A 166 -7.90 -9.15 10.28
C ILE A 166 -6.85 -8.83 9.21
N CYS A 167 -6.58 -7.53 8.96
CA CYS A 167 -5.58 -7.10 7.98
C CYS A 167 -4.18 -7.63 8.31
N GLY A 168 -3.71 -7.37 9.53
CA GLY A 168 -2.36 -7.77 9.93
C GLY A 168 -2.18 -9.28 9.97
N GLY A 169 -3.15 -10.01 10.56
CA GLY A 169 -3.10 -11.46 10.67
C GLY A 169 -3.20 -12.15 9.30
N PHE A 170 -4.15 -11.72 8.45
CA PHE A 170 -4.29 -12.28 7.11
C PHE A 170 -3.07 -11.98 6.23
N TYR A 171 -2.56 -10.74 6.28
CA TYR A 171 -1.38 -10.34 5.50
C TYR A 171 -0.15 -11.14 5.92
N LEU A 172 0.12 -11.27 7.23
CA LEU A 172 1.22 -12.08 7.73
C LEU A 172 1.11 -13.53 7.25
N LEU A 173 -0.08 -14.12 7.36
CA LEU A 173 -0.30 -15.51 6.92
C LEU A 173 -0.10 -15.66 5.41
N SER A 174 -0.70 -14.78 4.60
CA SER A 174 -0.61 -14.86 3.13
C SER A 174 0.83 -14.68 2.63
N GLU A 175 1.56 -13.69 3.14
CA GLU A 175 2.94 -13.44 2.74
C GLU A 175 3.88 -14.57 3.19
N SER A 176 3.70 -15.08 4.42
CA SER A 176 4.51 -16.20 4.93
C SER A 176 4.33 -17.48 4.10
N LEU A 177 3.09 -17.76 3.66
CA LEU A 177 2.81 -18.92 2.82
C LEU A 177 3.28 -18.73 1.38
N PHE A 178 3.10 -17.55 0.82
CA PHE A 178 3.46 -17.25 -0.56
C PHE A 178 4.98 -17.32 -0.77
N TRP A 179 5.75 -16.68 0.13
CA TRP A 179 7.22 -16.63 0.07
C TRP A 179 7.89 -17.81 0.76
N ARG A 180 7.13 -18.71 1.39
CA ARG A 180 7.64 -19.86 2.15
C ARG A 180 8.68 -19.45 3.19
N LEU A 181 8.38 -18.34 3.90
CA LEU A 181 9.28 -17.75 4.89
C LEU A 181 9.63 -18.74 5.98
N ASP A 182 10.88 -18.68 6.45
CA ASP A 182 11.32 -19.42 7.61
C ASP A 182 10.84 -18.78 8.94
N PHE A 183 11.16 -19.43 10.06
CA PHE A 183 10.68 -18.99 11.37
C PHE A 183 11.19 -17.60 11.76
N GLU A 184 12.46 -17.26 11.45
CA GLU A 184 13.06 -15.96 11.80
C GLU A 184 12.46 -14.86 10.93
N GLU A 185 12.25 -15.12 9.66
CA GLU A 185 11.60 -14.23 8.70
C GLU A 185 10.15 -13.95 9.07
N ILE A 186 9.38 -15.00 9.47
CA ILE A 186 7.99 -14.84 9.95
C ILE A 186 7.94 -13.97 11.19
N ILE A 187 8.84 -14.17 12.19
CA ILE A 187 8.89 -13.33 13.38
C ILE A 187 9.20 -11.88 13.00
N THR A 188 10.19 -11.68 12.13
CA THR A 188 10.59 -10.34 11.71
C THR A 188 9.46 -9.65 10.97
N LEU A 189 8.82 -10.33 10.01
CA LEU A 189 7.65 -9.79 9.30
C LEU A 189 6.51 -9.48 10.27
N ALA A 190 6.24 -10.36 11.25
CA ALA A 190 5.21 -10.13 12.27
C ALA A 190 5.48 -8.88 13.08
N LEU A 191 6.73 -8.65 13.51
CA LEU A 191 7.12 -7.44 14.24
C LEU A 191 6.96 -6.19 13.37
N LEU A 192 7.36 -6.24 12.10
CA LEU A 192 7.20 -5.13 11.16
C LEU A 192 5.72 -4.81 10.90
N ILE A 193 4.89 -5.82 10.69
CA ILE A 193 3.44 -5.64 10.46
C ILE A 193 2.73 -5.15 11.73
N CYS A 194 3.12 -5.62 12.92
CA CYS A 194 2.61 -5.10 14.19
C CYS A 194 2.99 -3.62 14.38
N ALA A 195 4.24 -3.25 14.16
CA ALA A 195 4.72 -1.88 14.25
C ALA A 195 4.02 -0.96 13.23
N LEU A 196 3.89 -1.44 11.98
CA LEU A 196 3.15 -0.73 10.94
C LEU A 196 1.69 -0.54 11.33
N THR A 197 0.99 -1.61 11.72
CA THR A 197 -0.42 -1.55 12.12
C THR A 197 -0.63 -0.57 13.28
N GLY A 198 0.22 -0.61 14.29
CA GLY A 198 0.22 0.36 15.39
C GLY A 198 0.40 1.80 14.91
N THR A 199 1.34 2.02 13.99
CA THR A 199 1.58 3.33 13.36
C THR A 199 0.35 3.82 12.58
N LEU A 200 -0.28 2.94 11.79
CA LEU A 200 -1.47 3.27 11.00
C LEU A 200 -2.71 3.50 11.87
N LEU A 201 -2.86 2.78 12.97
CA LEU A 201 -3.92 3.02 13.96
C LEU A 201 -3.77 4.38 14.67
N ALA A 202 -2.54 4.79 14.92
CA ALA A 202 -2.23 6.10 15.50
C ALA A 202 -2.20 7.23 14.46
N PHE A 203 -2.26 6.91 13.17
CA PHE A 203 -2.09 7.86 12.08
C PHE A 203 -3.16 8.95 12.12
N ARG A 204 -2.68 10.20 12.04
CA ARG A 204 -3.49 11.40 11.85
C ARG A 204 -2.79 12.30 10.85
N ARG A 205 -3.53 12.80 9.87
CA ARG A 205 -2.98 13.81 8.97
C ARG A 205 -2.75 15.12 9.72
N LYS A 206 -1.48 15.50 9.90
CA LYS A 206 -1.05 16.72 10.60
C LYS A 206 0.08 17.37 9.84
N ASP A 207 0.16 18.70 9.90
CA ASP A 207 1.36 19.44 9.52
C ASP A 207 2.45 19.14 10.54
N LEU A 208 3.66 18.87 10.07
CA LEU A 208 4.81 18.69 10.96
C LEU A 208 5.28 20.04 11.49
N THR A 209 5.71 20.02 12.74
CA THR A 209 6.34 21.20 13.37
C THR A 209 7.75 21.44 12.82
N TRP A 210 8.41 20.38 12.34
CA TRP A 210 9.70 20.46 11.70
C TRP A 210 9.60 21.21 10.37
N ARG A 211 10.45 22.24 10.22
CA ARG A 211 10.52 23.07 9.01
C ARG A 211 11.93 22.95 8.42
N PRO A 212 12.14 22.05 7.47
CA PRO A 212 13.44 21.95 6.79
C PRO A 212 13.69 23.17 5.91
N PRO A 213 14.95 23.40 5.48
CA PRO A 213 15.29 24.42 4.49
C PRO A 213 14.39 24.32 3.26
N ALA A 214 14.09 25.46 2.63
CA ALA A 214 13.11 25.53 1.53
C ALA A 214 13.39 24.53 0.38
N PRO A 215 14.63 24.32 -0.09
CA PRO A 215 14.89 23.31 -1.13
C PRO A 215 14.50 21.90 -0.70
N LEU A 216 14.87 21.50 0.52
CA LEU A 216 14.53 20.17 1.05
C LEU A 216 13.01 20.01 1.23
N ALA A 217 12.33 21.04 1.75
CA ALA A 217 10.87 21.04 1.88
C ALA A 217 10.17 20.87 0.52
N GLN A 218 10.66 21.54 -0.52
CA GLN A 218 10.13 21.43 -1.88
C GLN A 218 10.35 20.02 -2.44
N THR A 219 11.55 19.45 -2.29
CA THR A 219 11.86 18.10 -2.75
C THR A 219 11.00 17.06 -2.07
N LEU A 220 10.90 17.10 -0.73
CA LEU A 220 10.07 16.14 0.04
C LEU A 220 8.59 16.24 -0.34
N ASN A 221 8.08 17.46 -0.52
CA ASN A 221 6.71 17.67 -0.95
C ASN A 221 6.47 17.19 -2.39
N TRP A 222 7.44 17.41 -3.29
CA TRP A 222 7.36 16.92 -4.66
C TRP A 222 7.35 15.39 -4.72
N ILE A 223 8.25 14.73 -3.99
CA ILE A 223 8.29 13.25 -3.89
C ILE A 223 6.97 12.73 -3.29
N GLY A 224 6.49 13.34 -2.19
CA GLY A 224 5.24 12.94 -1.55
C GLY A 224 4.02 13.07 -2.46
N ARG A 225 3.98 14.07 -3.35
CA ARG A 225 2.90 14.24 -4.34
C ARG A 225 2.97 13.25 -5.50
N ARG A 226 4.17 12.83 -5.89
CA ARG A 226 4.43 11.97 -7.05
C ARG A 226 4.93 10.57 -6.66
N SER A 227 4.65 10.14 -5.43
CA SER A 227 5.20 8.89 -4.88
C SER A 227 4.82 7.66 -5.73
N LEU A 228 3.63 7.60 -6.30
CA LEU A 228 3.21 6.47 -7.14
C LEU A 228 3.79 6.53 -8.56
N GLU A 229 4.00 7.73 -9.11
CA GLU A 229 4.73 7.90 -10.35
C GLU A 229 6.21 7.52 -10.17
N ILE A 230 6.83 7.94 -9.06
CA ILE A 230 8.23 7.56 -8.73
C ILE A 230 8.33 6.05 -8.53
N TYR A 231 7.38 5.44 -7.81
CA TYR A 231 7.25 3.99 -7.71
C TYR A 231 7.28 3.34 -9.11
N ALA A 232 6.37 3.74 -9.99
CA ALA A 232 6.27 3.14 -11.31
C ALA A 232 7.54 3.31 -12.15
N PHE A 233 8.13 4.51 -12.16
CA PHE A 233 9.39 4.75 -12.89
C PHE A 233 10.56 3.97 -12.31
N SER A 234 10.67 3.84 -10.98
CA SER A 234 11.73 3.03 -10.36
C SER A 234 11.57 1.54 -10.69
N THR A 235 10.34 1.03 -10.67
CA THR A 235 10.03 -0.36 -11.05
C THR A 235 10.38 -0.63 -12.51
N ILE A 236 9.93 0.22 -13.43
CA ILE A 236 10.29 0.11 -14.86
C ILE A 236 11.81 0.11 -15.04
N ALA A 237 12.52 1.03 -14.38
CA ALA A 237 13.96 1.12 -14.50
C ALA A 237 14.67 -0.14 -13.98
N MET A 238 14.26 -0.68 -12.81
CA MET A 238 14.83 -1.89 -12.24
C MET A 238 14.55 -3.11 -13.13
N GLN A 239 13.33 -3.27 -13.61
CA GLN A 239 12.94 -4.37 -14.50
C GLN A 239 13.71 -4.34 -15.82
N VAL A 240 13.83 -3.16 -16.45
CA VAL A 240 14.63 -3.03 -17.69
C VAL A 240 16.11 -3.35 -17.45
N VAL A 241 16.68 -2.86 -16.34
CA VAL A 241 18.10 -3.16 -16.00
C VAL A 241 18.27 -4.65 -15.73
N SER A 242 17.36 -5.30 -15.00
CA SER A 242 17.40 -6.75 -14.76
C SER A 242 17.41 -7.53 -16.07
N LEU A 243 16.49 -7.23 -16.99
CA LEU A 243 16.44 -7.88 -18.29
C LEU A 243 17.72 -7.71 -19.12
N LEU A 244 18.39 -6.54 -19.02
CA LEU A 244 19.67 -6.30 -19.72
C LEU A 244 20.85 -7.00 -19.07
N LEU A 245 20.74 -7.46 -17.84
CA LEU A 245 21.81 -8.19 -17.12
C LEU A 245 21.67 -9.71 -17.29
N GLU A 246 20.52 -10.20 -17.72
CA GLU A 246 20.27 -11.62 -18.00
C GLU A 246 20.73 -12.04 -19.42
N ASP A 247 20.92 -11.06 -20.34
CA ASP A 247 21.48 -11.26 -21.69
C ASP A 247 23.03 -11.24 -21.67
#